data_aee121a8aa379ea656d85bac68f48c4e
#
_entry.id   aee121a8aa379ea656d85bac68f48c4e
#
_cell.length_a   1.000
_cell.length_b   1.000
_cell.length_c   1.000
_cell.angle_alpha   90.00
_cell.angle_beta   90.00
_cell.angle_gamma   90.00
#
_symmetry.space_group_name_H-M   'P 1'
#
loop_
_entity.id
_entity.type
_entity.pdbx_description
1 polymer ?
#
loop_
_entity_poly.entity_id
_entity_poly.type
_entity_poly.pdbx_seq_one_letter_code
_entity_poly.pdbx_strand_id
1 'polypeptide(L)'
;MCMDYAKKCKCGARSASFNFKDSLLPGEVIAELYCPECSSGVQHDSQNMMQDNGWVLHFEMDMARFMLNKLPVPVSRITPEYLFDEGYCSWRGITPTDNIDSLREREEILKYAKTDPKRYFEEIKSWGNKRMERLAREGWRKAREGEPVQL
;
A
#
# COMPACT_ATOMS: atom_id res chain seq x y z
N MET A 1 -16.56 0.36 2.99
CA MET A 1 -15.55 -0.23 3.87
C MET A 1 -14.39 -0.72 3.02
N CYS A 2 -13.19 -0.29 3.32
CA CYS A 2 -12.01 -0.74 2.60
C CYS A 2 -11.60 -2.13 3.11
N MET A 3 -11.42 -3.07 2.20
CA MET A 3 -10.96 -4.41 2.56
C MET A 3 -9.48 -4.55 2.27
N ASP A 4 -8.78 -5.19 3.19
CA ASP A 4 -7.38 -5.54 2.99
C ASP A 4 -7.30 -6.82 2.14
N TYR A 5 -6.36 -6.82 1.22
CA TYR A 5 -6.08 -7.96 0.37
C TYR A 5 -4.58 -8.27 0.44
N ALA A 6 -4.25 -9.50 0.80
CA ALA A 6 -2.86 -9.93 0.87
C ALA A 6 -2.51 -10.75 -0.36
N LYS A 7 -1.36 -10.46 -0.97
CA LYS A 7 -0.82 -11.21 -2.09
C LYS A 7 0.63 -11.57 -1.85
N LYS A 8 0.98 -12.80 -2.20
CA LYS A 8 2.35 -13.28 -2.09
C LYS A 8 3.14 -12.94 -3.34
N CYS A 9 4.42 -12.64 -3.16
CA CYS A 9 5.35 -12.59 -4.26
C CYS A 9 5.38 -13.93 -5.00
N LYS A 10 5.70 -13.89 -6.26
CA LYS A 10 5.82 -15.11 -7.09
C LYS A 10 6.79 -16.15 -6.49
N CYS A 11 7.80 -15.71 -5.75
CA CYS A 11 8.70 -16.63 -5.03
C CYS A 11 8.11 -17.25 -3.76
N GLY A 12 6.97 -16.73 -3.28
CA GLY A 12 6.32 -17.23 -2.08
C GLY A 12 6.95 -16.83 -0.74
N ALA A 13 8.12 -16.19 -0.76
CA ALA A 13 8.86 -15.85 0.45
C ALA A 13 8.40 -14.54 1.10
N ARG A 14 7.83 -13.64 0.32
CA ARG A 14 7.40 -12.32 0.80
C ARG A 14 5.98 -12.04 0.34
N SER A 15 5.28 -11.22 1.11
CA SER A 15 3.91 -10.82 0.77
C SER A 15 3.71 -9.33 1.01
N ALA A 16 2.69 -8.78 0.36
CA ALA A 16 2.25 -7.42 0.58
C ALA A 16 0.76 -7.39 0.84
N SER A 17 0.31 -6.43 1.63
CA SER A 17 -1.10 -6.18 1.87
C SER A 17 -1.53 -4.92 1.16
N PHE A 18 -2.67 -5.00 0.49
CA PHE A 18 -3.23 -3.90 -0.29
C PHE A 18 -4.55 -3.45 0.30
N ASN A 19 -4.84 -2.17 0.15
CA ASN A 19 -6.09 -1.57 0.53
C ASN A 19 -6.71 -0.91 -0.69
N PHE A 20 -8.00 -1.15 -0.92
CA PHE A 20 -8.71 -0.61 -2.07
C PHE A 20 -9.79 0.36 -1.60
N LYS A 21 -9.70 1.60 -2.06
CA LYS A 21 -10.61 2.67 -1.69
C LYS A 21 -12.06 2.28 -2.01
N ASP A 22 -12.90 2.26 -0.97
CA ASP A 22 -14.33 1.93 -1.05
C ASP A 22 -14.61 0.60 -1.77
N SER A 23 -13.64 -0.30 -1.81
CA SER A 23 -13.73 -1.59 -2.50
C SER A 23 -14.13 -1.47 -3.98
N LEU A 24 -13.75 -0.36 -4.62
CA LEU A 24 -14.04 -0.14 -6.05
C LEU A 24 -13.28 -1.11 -6.95
N LEU A 25 -12.10 -1.53 -6.52
CA LEU A 25 -11.30 -2.53 -7.25
C LEU A 25 -11.24 -3.82 -6.44
N PRO A 26 -11.39 -4.99 -7.09
CA PRO A 26 -11.19 -6.27 -6.42
C PRO A 26 -9.71 -6.59 -6.26
N GLY A 27 -9.37 -7.48 -5.33
CA GLY A 27 -7.99 -7.90 -5.11
C GLY A 27 -7.34 -8.52 -6.34
N GLU A 28 -8.14 -9.17 -7.16
CA GLU A 28 -7.70 -9.82 -8.40
C GLU A 28 -7.15 -8.84 -9.44
N VAL A 29 -7.37 -7.54 -9.25
CA VAL A 29 -6.77 -6.52 -10.12
C VAL A 29 -5.24 -6.58 -10.08
N ILE A 30 -4.67 -7.10 -9.00
CA ILE A 30 -3.24 -7.34 -8.91
C ILE A 30 -2.96 -8.75 -9.41
N ALA A 31 -2.49 -8.84 -10.65
CA ALA A 31 -2.25 -10.13 -11.30
C ALA A 31 -1.01 -10.83 -10.74
N GLU A 32 0.09 -10.08 -10.60
CA GLU A 32 1.35 -10.60 -10.10
C GLU A 32 2.05 -9.57 -9.21
N LEU A 33 2.80 -10.09 -8.25
CA LEU A 33 3.62 -9.28 -7.34
C LEU A 33 5.04 -9.83 -7.35
N TYR A 34 6.01 -8.94 -7.47
CA TYR A 34 7.43 -9.30 -7.45
C TYR A 34 8.13 -8.51 -6.35
N CYS A 35 8.74 -9.22 -5.39
CA CYS A 35 9.52 -8.60 -4.33
C CYS A 35 10.83 -8.00 -4.89
N PRO A 36 11.58 -7.22 -4.09
CA PRO A 36 12.82 -6.60 -4.58
C PRO A 36 13.85 -7.59 -5.14
N GLU A 37 13.85 -8.83 -4.66
CA GLU A 37 14.75 -9.85 -5.20
C GLU A 37 14.27 -10.41 -6.53
N CYS A 38 12.95 -10.61 -6.67
CA CYS A 38 12.37 -11.18 -7.88
C CYS A 38 12.21 -10.14 -9.00
N SER A 39 12.07 -8.86 -8.65
CA SER A 39 11.80 -7.79 -9.60
C SER A 39 12.96 -7.53 -10.56
N SER A 40 14.18 -7.90 -10.19
CA SER A 40 15.35 -7.65 -11.01
C SER A 40 15.30 -8.35 -12.37
N GLY A 41 14.55 -9.46 -12.47
CA GLY A 41 14.39 -10.22 -13.72
C GLY A 41 13.14 -9.85 -14.51
N VAL A 42 12.38 -8.86 -14.07
CA VAL A 42 11.11 -8.49 -14.71
C VAL A 42 11.30 -7.27 -15.60
N GLN A 43 10.87 -7.39 -16.85
CA GLN A 43 10.88 -6.26 -17.77
C GLN A 43 9.71 -5.33 -17.42
N HIS A 44 10.01 -4.09 -17.13
CA HIS A 44 9.01 -3.11 -16.74
C HIS A 44 8.13 -2.69 -17.92
N ASP A 45 6.82 -2.70 -17.71
CA ASP A 45 5.82 -2.22 -18.66
C ASP A 45 4.94 -1.18 -17.94
N SER A 46 5.15 0.09 -18.23
CA SER A 46 4.44 1.20 -17.58
C SER A 46 2.93 1.19 -17.80
N GLN A 47 2.44 0.47 -18.81
CA GLN A 47 1.01 0.37 -19.08
C GLN A 47 0.29 -0.58 -18.10
N ASN A 48 0.99 -1.58 -17.61
CA ASN A 48 0.42 -2.63 -16.78
C ASN A 48 1.15 -2.83 -15.46
N MET A 49 2.27 -2.17 -15.24
CA MET A 49 3.10 -2.37 -14.05
C MET A 49 3.40 -1.06 -13.33
N MET A 50 3.56 -1.18 -12.03
CA MET A 50 4.05 -0.10 -11.18
C MET A 50 5.26 -0.59 -10.40
N GLN A 51 6.23 0.29 -10.24
CA GLN A 51 7.42 0.03 -9.44
C GLN A 51 7.41 0.93 -8.20
N ASP A 52 7.63 0.35 -7.06
CA ASP A 52 7.65 1.10 -5.81
C ASP A 52 8.65 0.47 -4.84
N ASN A 53 9.71 1.19 -4.56
CA ASN A 53 10.76 0.81 -3.61
C ASN A 53 11.31 -0.61 -3.82
N GLY A 54 11.55 -0.96 -5.09
CA GLY A 54 12.08 -2.26 -5.50
C GLY A 54 11.02 -3.32 -5.77
N TRP A 55 9.79 -3.12 -5.32
CA TRP A 55 8.68 -4.00 -5.65
C TRP A 55 8.12 -3.68 -7.02
N VAL A 56 7.66 -4.68 -7.75
CA VAL A 56 6.96 -4.52 -9.02
C VAL A 56 5.59 -5.17 -8.90
N LEU A 57 4.57 -4.40 -9.26
CA LEU A 57 3.18 -4.85 -9.26
C LEU A 57 2.67 -4.89 -10.69
N HIS A 58 2.15 -6.04 -11.09
CA HIS A 58 1.53 -6.22 -12.40
C HIS A 58 0.01 -6.22 -12.23
N PHE A 59 -0.66 -5.29 -12.90
CA PHE A 59 -2.10 -5.07 -12.78
C PHE A 59 -2.84 -5.65 -13.99
N GLU A 60 -4.05 -6.16 -13.73
CA GLU A 60 -5.03 -6.44 -14.77
C GLU A 60 -5.74 -5.13 -15.13
N MET A 61 -5.13 -4.38 -16.05
CA MET A 61 -5.60 -3.04 -16.39
C MET A 61 -6.94 -3.03 -17.12
N ASP A 62 -7.26 -4.07 -17.87
CA ASP A 62 -8.59 -4.19 -18.49
C ASP A 62 -9.68 -4.27 -17.43
N MET A 63 -9.44 -5.04 -16.37
CA MET A 63 -10.33 -5.13 -15.21
C MET A 63 -10.45 -3.78 -14.51
N ALA A 64 -9.32 -3.13 -14.24
CA ALA A 64 -9.31 -1.84 -13.56
C ALA A 64 -10.07 -0.77 -14.34
N ARG A 65 -9.85 -0.69 -15.64
CA ARG A 65 -10.55 0.27 -16.50
C ARG A 65 -12.04 0.00 -16.57
N PHE A 66 -12.41 -1.26 -16.61
CA PHE A 66 -13.83 -1.65 -16.58
C PHE A 66 -14.48 -1.24 -15.27
N MET A 67 -13.85 -1.51 -14.14
CA MET A 67 -14.40 -1.18 -12.82
C MET A 67 -14.49 0.33 -12.58
N LEU A 68 -13.61 1.10 -13.21
CA LEU A 68 -13.55 2.56 -13.05
C LEU A 68 -14.13 3.32 -14.25
N ASN A 69 -14.95 2.68 -15.08
CA ASN A 69 -15.49 3.29 -16.30
C ASN A 69 -16.44 4.46 -16.06
N LYS A 70 -16.97 4.60 -14.85
CA LYS A 70 -17.87 5.70 -14.47
C LYS A 70 -17.14 6.98 -14.07
N LEU A 71 -15.82 6.92 -13.92
CA LEU A 71 -15.03 8.10 -13.59
C LEU A 71 -14.99 9.08 -14.76
N PRO A 72 -15.03 10.39 -14.48
CA PRO A 72 -14.98 11.42 -15.53
C PRO A 72 -13.54 11.65 -16.03
N VAL A 73 -12.81 10.58 -16.31
CA VAL A 73 -11.43 10.65 -16.81
C VAL A 73 -11.32 9.75 -18.05
N PRO A 74 -10.50 10.13 -19.05
CA PRO A 74 -10.24 9.24 -20.18
C PRO A 74 -9.63 7.91 -19.73
N VAL A 75 -10.07 6.83 -20.35
CA VAL A 75 -9.57 5.48 -20.06
C VAL A 75 -8.04 5.41 -20.21
N SER A 76 -7.47 6.18 -21.14
CA SER A 76 -6.03 6.24 -21.36
C SER A 76 -5.25 6.81 -20.16
N ARG A 77 -5.91 7.55 -19.27
CA ARG A 77 -5.27 8.08 -18.06
C ARG A 77 -5.26 7.08 -16.91
N ILE A 78 -6.03 6.01 -17.00
CA ILE A 78 -6.08 5.00 -15.95
C ILE A 78 -4.88 4.07 -16.16
N THR A 79 -3.83 4.31 -15.38
CA THR A 79 -2.59 3.53 -15.38
C THR A 79 -2.33 3.01 -13.97
N PRO A 80 -1.42 2.05 -13.76
CA PRO A 80 -1.06 1.63 -12.41
C PRO A 80 -0.63 2.77 -11.50
N GLU A 81 0.16 3.72 -12.02
CA GLU A 81 0.56 4.91 -11.27
C GLU A 81 -0.64 5.75 -10.84
N TYR A 82 -1.61 5.93 -11.73
CA TYR A 82 -2.84 6.66 -11.43
C TYR A 82 -3.62 6.01 -10.29
N LEU A 83 -3.72 4.67 -10.29
CA LEU A 83 -4.45 3.96 -9.24
C LEU A 83 -3.88 4.23 -7.85
N PHE A 84 -2.57 4.30 -7.73
CA PHE A 84 -1.90 4.60 -6.46
C PHE A 84 -1.95 6.09 -6.13
N ASP A 85 -1.70 6.95 -7.11
CA ASP A 85 -1.66 8.40 -6.88
C ASP A 85 -3.03 8.95 -6.46
N GLU A 86 -4.11 8.36 -6.95
CA GLU A 86 -5.47 8.76 -6.58
C GLU A 86 -6.05 7.95 -5.41
N GLY A 87 -5.27 7.04 -4.86
CA GLY A 87 -5.68 6.27 -3.69
C GLY A 87 -6.64 5.12 -3.94
N TYR A 88 -6.92 4.78 -5.19
CA TYR A 88 -7.79 3.63 -5.48
C TYR A 88 -7.17 2.31 -5.04
N CYS A 89 -5.87 2.23 -5.06
CA CYS A 89 -5.12 1.10 -4.55
C CYS A 89 -3.94 1.64 -3.75
N SER A 90 -3.75 1.14 -2.54
CA SER A 90 -2.58 1.47 -1.73
C SER A 90 -2.06 0.22 -1.06
N TRP A 91 -0.85 0.25 -0.57
CA TRP A 91 -0.31 -0.86 0.18
C TRP A 91 0.29 -0.44 1.50
N ARG A 92 0.31 -1.37 2.43
CA ARG A 92 0.74 -1.11 3.80
C ARG A 92 2.19 -1.50 3.99
N GLY A 93 3.05 -0.64 3.56
CA GLY A 93 4.45 -0.58 3.87
C GLY A 93 5.14 -1.87 4.30
N ILE A 94 5.71 -2.56 3.35
CA ILE A 94 6.07 -3.90 3.67
C ILE A 94 7.47 -4.19 3.19
N THR A 95 8.42 -3.77 3.99
CA THR A 95 9.65 -4.51 4.05
C THR A 95 9.52 -5.50 5.21
N PRO A 96 10.16 -6.65 5.17
CA PRO A 96 10.19 -7.56 6.32
C PRO A 96 10.67 -6.86 7.59
N THR A 97 11.64 -5.97 7.46
CA THR A 97 12.19 -5.19 8.58
C THR A 97 11.14 -4.23 9.16
N ASP A 98 10.46 -3.49 8.30
CA ASP A 98 9.42 -2.57 8.75
C ASP A 98 8.30 -3.30 9.50
N ASN A 99 7.91 -4.47 9.02
CA ASN A 99 6.86 -5.24 9.66
C ASN A 99 7.27 -5.69 11.07
N ILE A 100 8.48 -6.18 11.24
CA ILE A 100 9.00 -6.60 12.54
C ILE A 100 9.11 -5.40 13.49
N ASP A 101 9.69 -4.32 13.02
CA ASP A 101 9.88 -3.11 13.84
C ASP A 101 8.54 -2.49 14.23
N SER A 102 7.59 -2.45 13.30
CA SER A 102 6.25 -1.93 13.55
C SER A 102 5.51 -2.75 14.61
N LEU A 103 5.60 -4.06 14.56
CA LEU A 103 4.97 -4.92 15.57
C LEU A 103 5.56 -4.67 16.94
N ARG A 104 6.88 -4.59 17.05
CA ARG A 104 7.57 -4.33 18.30
C ARG A 104 7.19 -2.98 18.90
N GLU A 105 7.23 -1.93 18.08
CA GLU A 105 6.88 -0.59 18.51
C GLU A 105 5.41 -0.49 18.98
N ARG A 106 4.51 -1.14 18.26
CA ARG A 106 3.09 -1.16 18.62
C ARG A 106 2.84 -1.91 19.91
N GLU A 107 3.56 -2.99 20.17
CA GLU A 107 3.43 -3.73 21.44
C GLU A 107 3.80 -2.86 22.64
N GLU A 108 4.84 -2.04 22.52
CA GLU A 108 5.20 -1.10 23.57
C GLU A 108 4.10 -0.08 23.86
N ILE A 109 3.45 0.41 22.82
CA ILE A 109 2.36 1.38 22.95
C ILE A 109 1.10 0.71 23.53
N LEU A 110 0.84 -0.55 23.15
CA LEU A 110 -0.33 -1.30 23.59
C LEU A 110 -0.41 -1.47 25.10
N LYS A 111 0.72 -1.39 25.80
CA LYS A 111 0.76 -1.47 27.27
C LYS A 111 -0.10 -0.40 27.95
N TYR A 112 -0.29 0.75 27.31
CA TYR A 112 -1.07 1.85 27.86
C TYR A 112 -2.57 1.73 27.62
N ALA A 113 -3.00 0.80 26.78
CA ALA A 113 -4.41 0.71 26.36
C ALA A 113 -5.37 0.50 27.52
N LYS A 114 -4.97 -0.25 28.55
CA LYS A 114 -5.80 -0.54 29.71
C LYS A 114 -5.54 0.37 30.90
N THR A 115 -4.32 0.88 31.04
CA THR A 115 -3.89 1.66 32.21
C THR A 115 -4.06 3.16 32.00
N ASP A 116 -3.85 3.63 30.78
CA ASP A 116 -3.96 5.05 30.43
C ASP A 116 -4.45 5.19 28.97
N PRO A 117 -5.76 5.03 28.74
CA PRO A 117 -6.31 5.08 27.38
C PRO A 117 -6.00 6.36 26.61
N LYS A 118 -5.98 7.50 27.30
CA LYS A 118 -5.65 8.79 26.68
C LYS A 118 -4.23 8.78 26.12
N ARG A 119 -3.28 8.31 26.94
CA ARG A 119 -1.89 8.19 26.54
C ARG A 119 -1.74 7.20 25.38
N TYR A 120 -2.48 6.09 25.43
CA TYR A 120 -2.47 5.12 24.33
C TYR A 120 -2.85 5.78 23.00
N PHE A 121 -3.95 6.54 22.98
CA PHE A 121 -4.38 7.20 21.74
C PHE A 121 -3.39 8.24 21.26
N GLU A 122 -2.80 9.00 22.15
CA GLU A 122 -1.77 9.98 21.79
C GLU A 122 -0.52 9.33 21.22
N GLU A 123 -0.05 8.26 21.86
CA GLU A 123 1.15 7.53 21.45
C GLU A 123 0.96 6.81 20.13
N ILE A 124 -0.21 6.15 19.92
CA ILE A 124 -0.46 5.43 18.67
C ILE A 124 -0.59 6.40 17.49
N LYS A 125 -1.20 7.55 17.70
CA LYS A 125 -1.31 8.59 16.69
C LYS A 125 0.06 9.16 16.31
N SER A 126 0.86 9.48 17.32
CA SER A 126 2.23 9.98 17.12
C SER A 126 3.09 8.94 16.39
N TRP A 127 3.00 7.68 16.79
CA TRP A 127 3.72 6.59 16.13
C TRP A 127 3.32 6.46 14.66
N GLY A 128 2.01 6.48 14.36
CA GLY A 128 1.51 6.39 13.00
C GLY A 128 2.03 7.50 12.11
N ASN A 129 2.00 8.74 12.61
CA ASN A 129 2.50 9.90 11.86
C ASN A 129 4.00 9.80 11.58
N LYS A 130 4.79 9.41 12.58
CA LYS A 130 6.24 9.25 12.42
C LYS A 130 6.57 8.15 11.42
N ARG A 131 5.82 7.05 11.45
CA ARG A 131 5.99 5.95 10.49
C ARG A 131 5.69 6.41 9.06
N MET A 132 4.62 7.16 8.87
CA MET A 132 4.26 7.69 7.55
C MET A 132 5.32 8.66 7.02
N GLU A 133 5.86 9.53 7.87
CA GLU A 133 6.96 10.43 7.49
C GLU A 133 8.20 9.64 7.07
N ARG A 134 8.53 8.59 7.81
CA ARG A 134 9.66 7.73 7.48
C ARG A 134 9.46 7.06 6.12
N LEU A 135 8.27 6.48 5.88
CA LEU A 135 7.96 5.82 4.63
C LEU A 135 7.99 6.79 3.45
N ALA A 136 7.51 8.03 3.66
CA ALA A 136 7.59 9.07 2.62
C ALA A 136 9.03 9.39 2.25
N ARG A 137 9.92 9.51 3.25
CA ARG A 137 11.35 9.76 3.01
C ARG A 137 12.01 8.60 2.27
N GLU A 138 11.56 7.37 2.52
CA GLU A 138 12.04 6.18 1.84
C GLU A 138 11.45 6.00 0.44
N GLY A 139 10.46 6.82 0.07
CA GLY A 139 9.86 6.80 -1.26
C GLY A 139 8.65 5.89 -1.45
N TRP A 140 8.06 5.39 -0.37
CA TRP A 140 6.89 4.53 -0.46
C TRP A 140 5.62 5.29 -0.88
N ARG A 141 4.88 4.75 -1.82
CA ARG A 141 3.62 5.33 -2.31
C ARG A 141 2.56 5.45 -1.22
N LYS A 142 2.48 4.47 -0.34
CA LYS A 142 1.55 4.49 0.79
C LYS A 142 1.74 5.71 1.68
N ALA A 143 2.99 6.13 1.90
CA ALA A 143 3.27 7.30 2.72
C ALA A 143 2.74 8.58 2.09
N ARG A 144 2.68 8.62 0.76
CA ARG A 144 2.10 9.76 0.05
C ARG A 144 0.61 9.89 0.33
N GLU A 145 -0.12 8.78 0.40
CA GLU A 145 -1.54 8.78 0.76
C GLU A 145 -1.79 9.21 2.19
N GLY A 146 -0.86 8.82 3.06
CA GLY A 146 -0.92 9.21 4.46
C GLY A 146 -0.44 10.63 4.69
N GLU A 147 -0.10 11.38 3.65
CA GLU A 147 0.05 12.82 3.77
C GLU A 147 -1.20 13.36 4.41
N PRO A 148 -1.04 14.19 5.43
CA PRO A 148 -2.12 14.48 6.32
C PRO A 148 -3.31 14.92 5.52
N VAL A 149 -4.34 14.11 5.54
CA VAL A 149 -5.65 14.65 5.36
C VAL A 149 -5.62 15.85 6.27
N GLN A 150 -5.42 17.00 5.71
CA GLN A 150 -5.49 18.24 6.45
C GLN A 150 -6.93 18.35 6.92
N LEU A 151 -7.13 17.77 8.07
CA LEU A 151 -8.36 17.97 8.80
C LEU A 151 -8.32 19.35 9.40
#